data_e6ff431b3f2c7e84ca558c73e57c1dca
#
_entry.id   e6ff431b3f2c7e84ca558c73e57c1dca
#
_cell.length_a   1.000
_cell.length_b   1.000
_cell.length_c   1.000
_cell.angle_alpha   90.00
_cell.angle_beta   90.00
_cell.angle_gamma   90.00
#
_symmetry.space_group_name_H-M   'P 1'
#
loop_
_entity.id
_entity.type
_entity.pdbx_description
1 polymer ?
#
loop_
_entity_poly.entity_id
_entity_poly.type
_entity_poly.pdbx_seq_one_letter_code
_entity_poly.pdbx_strand_id
1 'polypeptide(L)'
;MDGNGRWAKKRLLPRAAGHKAGVEAVRRVTRHARAIGIEALTIYAFSSENWRRPEEEIGDLMGLLRLFIRSDLAELVRENVRLKILGDYRRFPNDVVALIDDAVARCAGNDGPILAIALNYGAQAELARAARRLAERLPPEQIDEAAIEAELETRDMPPLDLLIRTSGEHRLSNFLLWQAAYAELLFVDTLWPDFGAADLDAAVANFGGRQRRFGGL
;
A
#
# COMPACT_ATOMS: atom_id res chain seq x y z
N MET A 1 0.28 2.24 -7.03
CA MET A 1 0.68 1.36 -8.18
C MET A 1 -0.32 1.55 -9.31
N ASP A 2 -0.06 2.44 -10.24
CA ASP A 2 -0.98 2.75 -11.34
C ASP A 2 -0.30 2.52 -12.70
N GLY A 3 -1.10 2.24 -13.76
CA GLY A 3 -0.60 2.09 -15.11
C GLY A 3 -0.51 0.66 -15.66
N ASN A 4 -0.82 -0.38 -14.89
CA ASN A 4 -0.72 -1.78 -15.33
C ASN A 4 -1.47 -2.03 -16.67
N GLY A 5 -2.72 -1.57 -16.78
CA GLY A 5 -3.50 -1.72 -18.01
C GLY A 5 -2.94 -0.90 -19.17
N ARG A 6 -2.46 0.34 -18.92
CA ARG A 6 -1.82 1.18 -19.95
C ARG A 6 -0.51 0.57 -20.44
N TRP A 7 0.26 -0.03 -19.53
CA TRP A 7 1.49 -0.75 -19.85
C TRP A 7 1.24 -1.93 -20.79
N ALA A 8 0.23 -2.76 -20.49
CA ALA A 8 -0.15 -3.88 -21.33
C ALA A 8 -0.65 -3.41 -22.71
N LYS A 9 -1.52 -2.39 -22.75
CA LYS A 9 -2.05 -1.82 -23.99
C LYS A 9 -0.94 -1.26 -24.90
N LYS A 10 0.06 -0.57 -24.35
CA LYS A 10 1.22 -0.07 -25.12
C LYS A 10 2.03 -1.20 -25.76
N ARG A 11 1.94 -2.43 -25.24
CA ARG A 11 2.68 -3.62 -25.71
C ARG A 11 1.79 -4.62 -26.46
N LEU A 12 0.54 -4.25 -26.75
CA LEU A 12 -0.46 -5.11 -27.39
C LEU A 12 -0.69 -6.43 -26.60
N LEU A 13 -0.60 -6.36 -25.27
CA LEU A 13 -0.77 -7.50 -24.38
C LEU A 13 -2.13 -7.43 -23.65
N PRO A 14 -2.68 -8.58 -23.23
CA PRO A 14 -3.86 -8.63 -22.37
C PRO A 14 -3.60 -7.88 -21.06
N ARG A 15 -4.65 -7.31 -20.46
CA ARG A 15 -4.59 -6.55 -19.20
C ARG A 15 -3.98 -7.36 -18.06
N ALA A 16 -4.28 -8.67 -17.99
CA ALA A 16 -3.70 -9.60 -17.01
C ALA A 16 -2.15 -9.63 -17.05
N ALA A 17 -1.54 -9.50 -18.24
CA ALA A 17 -0.09 -9.41 -18.36
C ALA A 17 0.48 -8.15 -17.68
N GLY A 18 -0.24 -7.03 -17.75
CA GLY A 18 0.13 -5.82 -17.04
C GLY A 18 0.04 -5.97 -15.52
N HIS A 19 -0.99 -6.65 -15.02
CA HIS A 19 -1.11 -6.94 -13.59
C HIS A 19 0.00 -7.88 -13.11
N LYS A 20 0.34 -8.92 -13.88
CA LYS A 20 1.48 -9.81 -13.57
C LYS A 20 2.80 -9.05 -13.54
N ALA A 21 3.07 -8.20 -14.53
CA ALA A 21 4.26 -7.35 -14.54
C ALA A 21 4.28 -6.36 -13.36
N GLY A 22 3.09 -5.89 -12.93
CA GLY A 22 2.93 -5.07 -11.73
C GLY A 22 3.32 -5.81 -10.44
N VAL A 23 3.06 -7.10 -10.32
CA VAL A 23 3.51 -7.93 -9.17
C VAL A 23 5.02 -8.06 -9.17
N GLU A 24 5.66 -8.25 -10.33
CA GLU A 24 7.12 -8.27 -10.42
C GLU A 24 7.73 -6.91 -10.02
N ALA A 25 7.06 -5.80 -10.36
CA ALA A 25 7.49 -4.47 -9.88
C ALA A 25 7.40 -4.36 -8.34
N VAL A 26 6.34 -4.91 -7.70
CA VAL A 26 6.25 -4.97 -6.23
C VAL A 26 7.49 -5.66 -5.66
N ARG A 27 7.87 -6.84 -6.17
CA ARG A 27 9.04 -7.58 -5.70
C ARG A 27 10.33 -6.77 -5.80
N ARG A 28 10.58 -6.16 -6.98
CA ARG A 28 11.77 -5.33 -7.20
C ARG A 28 11.83 -4.16 -6.25
N VAL A 29 10.73 -3.42 -6.12
CA VAL A 29 10.64 -2.22 -5.28
C VAL A 29 10.77 -2.58 -3.80
N THR A 30 10.11 -3.64 -3.33
CA THR A 30 10.20 -4.09 -1.93
C THR A 30 11.62 -4.51 -1.56
N ARG A 31 12.31 -5.28 -2.43
CA ARG A 31 13.71 -5.69 -2.19
C ARG A 31 14.64 -4.49 -2.16
N HIS A 32 14.47 -3.58 -3.11
CA HIS A 32 15.31 -2.38 -3.18
C HIS A 32 15.06 -1.43 -2.02
N ALA A 33 13.82 -1.20 -1.62
CA ALA A 33 13.46 -0.39 -0.46
C ALA A 33 14.17 -0.86 0.82
N ARG A 34 14.18 -2.19 1.05
CA ARG A 34 14.94 -2.77 2.16
C ARG A 34 16.45 -2.53 2.02
N ALA A 35 16.99 -2.74 0.83
CA ALA A 35 18.42 -2.60 0.59
C ALA A 35 18.92 -1.17 0.85
N ILE A 36 18.11 -0.15 0.61
CA ILE A 36 18.43 1.25 0.88
C ILE A 36 17.96 1.74 2.26
N GLY A 37 17.44 0.84 3.12
CA GLY A 37 17.11 1.14 4.51
C GLY A 37 15.77 1.86 4.72
N ILE A 38 14.80 1.73 3.80
CA ILE A 38 13.45 2.24 4.02
C ILE A 38 12.78 1.43 5.14
N GLU A 39 12.38 2.10 6.21
CA GLU A 39 11.79 1.50 7.41
C GLU A 39 10.41 0.92 7.15
N ALA A 40 9.56 1.63 6.39
CA ALA A 40 8.22 1.20 6.05
C ALA A 40 7.87 1.51 4.59
N LEU A 41 7.38 0.50 3.88
CA LEU A 41 6.86 0.62 2.52
C LEU A 41 5.40 0.19 2.50
N THR A 42 4.50 1.08 2.06
CA THR A 42 3.09 0.74 1.87
C THR A 42 2.76 0.62 0.38
N ILE A 43 2.16 -0.49 0.01
CA ILE A 43 1.75 -0.80 -1.38
C ILE A 43 0.23 -0.77 -1.48
N TYR A 44 -0.32 0.03 -2.39
CA TYR A 44 -1.77 0.06 -2.67
C TYR A 44 -2.14 -1.00 -3.72
N ALA A 45 -2.48 -2.20 -3.26
CA ALA A 45 -2.70 -3.34 -4.14
C ALA A 45 -4.16 -3.48 -4.62
N PHE A 46 -5.14 -3.20 -3.75
CA PHE A 46 -6.56 -3.27 -4.09
C PHE A 46 -7.35 -2.20 -3.33
N SER A 47 -7.94 -1.26 -4.07
CA SER A 47 -8.80 -0.22 -3.47
C SER A 47 -10.24 -0.71 -3.30
N SER A 48 -10.99 -0.11 -2.37
CA SER A 48 -12.42 -0.39 -2.19
C SER A 48 -13.24 -0.15 -3.46
N GLU A 49 -12.82 0.76 -4.33
CA GLU A 49 -13.48 1.07 -5.61
C GLU A 49 -13.25 -0.01 -6.67
N ASN A 50 -12.23 -0.87 -6.51
CA ASN A 50 -11.90 -1.92 -7.49
C ASN A 50 -12.99 -3.00 -7.59
N TRP A 51 -13.88 -3.12 -6.61
CA TRP A 51 -15.07 -3.98 -6.71
C TRP A 51 -16.04 -3.61 -7.84
N ARG A 52 -15.91 -2.39 -8.42
CA ARG A 52 -16.69 -1.95 -9.59
C ARG A 52 -16.13 -2.44 -10.92
N ARG A 53 -14.99 -3.14 -10.90
CA ARG A 53 -14.38 -3.72 -12.10
C ARG A 53 -15.14 -4.97 -12.56
N PRO A 54 -14.98 -5.40 -13.81
CA PRO A 54 -15.52 -6.66 -14.28
C PRO A 54 -15.07 -7.83 -13.38
N GLU A 55 -15.95 -8.82 -13.17
CA GLU A 55 -15.66 -9.98 -12.32
C GLU A 55 -14.42 -10.77 -12.74
N GLU A 56 -14.22 -10.90 -14.06
CA GLU A 56 -13.01 -11.54 -14.63
C GLU A 56 -11.73 -10.85 -14.15
N GLU A 57 -11.69 -9.49 -14.20
CA GLU A 57 -10.52 -8.73 -13.72
C GLU A 57 -10.31 -8.89 -12.21
N ILE A 58 -11.39 -8.92 -11.43
CA ILE A 58 -11.32 -9.17 -9.98
C ILE A 58 -10.78 -10.58 -9.74
N GLY A 59 -11.25 -11.58 -10.48
CA GLY A 59 -10.76 -12.95 -10.42
C GLY A 59 -9.25 -13.06 -10.70
N ASP A 60 -8.78 -12.38 -11.74
CA ASP A 60 -7.35 -12.30 -12.08
C ASP A 60 -6.53 -11.67 -10.94
N LEU A 61 -7.00 -10.57 -10.36
CA LEU A 61 -6.33 -9.91 -9.25
C LEU A 61 -6.26 -10.80 -8.00
N MET A 62 -7.33 -11.54 -7.69
CA MET A 62 -7.34 -12.52 -6.59
C MET A 62 -6.38 -13.67 -6.88
N GLY A 63 -6.30 -14.14 -8.13
CA GLY A 63 -5.32 -15.15 -8.56
C GLY A 63 -3.88 -14.70 -8.35
N LEU A 64 -3.56 -13.47 -8.75
CA LEU A 64 -2.24 -12.88 -8.56
C LEU A 64 -1.89 -12.66 -7.09
N LEU A 65 -2.85 -12.26 -6.26
CA LEU A 65 -2.65 -12.12 -4.82
C LEU A 65 -2.32 -13.47 -4.17
N ARG A 66 -3.06 -14.55 -4.54
CA ARG A 66 -2.74 -15.92 -4.09
C ARG A 66 -1.33 -16.34 -4.47
N LEU A 67 -0.96 -16.07 -5.73
CA LEU A 67 0.37 -16.41 -6.22
C LEU A 67 1.46 -15.66 -5.46
N PHE A 68 1.29 -14.34 -5.28
CA PHE A 68 2.23 -13.50 -4.56
C PHE A 68 2.43 -14.02 -3.12
N ILE A 69 1.34 -14.23 -2.36
CA ILE A 69 1.45 -14.70 -0.98
C ILE A 69 2.20 -16.04 -0.92
N ARG A 70 1.82 -17.01 -1.76
CA ARG A 70 2.46 -18.34 -1.75
C ARG A 70 3.94 -18.33 -2.13
N SER A 71 4.31 -17.49 -3.09
CA SER A 71 5.69 -17.47 -3.60
C SER A 71 6.63 -16.61 -2.76
N ASP A 72 6.13 -15.53 -2.14
CA ASP A 72 7.00 -14.53 -1.52
C ASP A 72 7.03 -14.62 0.02
N LEU A 73 6.07 -15.34 0.65
CA LEU A 73 5.98 -15.44 2.10
C LEU A 73 7.25 -16.00 2.75
N ALA A 74 7.86 -17.04 2.16
CA ALA A 74 9.10 -17.61 2.69
C ALA A 74 10.26 -16.59 2.67
N GLU A 75 10.31 -15.73 1.66
CA GLU A 75 11.28 -14.64 1.59
C GLU A 75 11.00 -13.59 2.67
N LEU A 76 9.74 -13.16 2.84
CA LEU A 76 9.38 -12.17 3.85
C LEU A 76 9.74 -12.62 5.27
N VAL A 77 9.50 -13.89 5.60
CA VAL A 77 9.88 -14.48 6.90
C VAL A 77 11.40 -14.51 7.06
N ARG A 78 12.13 -15.03 6.07
CA ARG A 78 13.61 -15.13 6.11
C ARG A 78 14.29 -13.77 6.25
N GLU A 79 13.74 -12.76 5.59
CA GLU A 79 14.26 -11.39 5.57
C GLU A 79 13.73 -10.54 6.73
N ASN A 80 13.10 -11.19 7.73
CA ASN A 80 12.61 -10.55 8.95
C ASN A 80 11.62 -9.38 8.71
N VAL A 81 10.83 -9.44 7.64
CA VAL A 81 9.87 -8.38 7.26
C VAL A 81 8.63 -8.46 8.13
N ARG A 82 8.24 -7.34 8.75
CA ARG A 82 6.94 -7.19 9.42
C ARG A 82 5.86 -6.97 8.36
N LEU A 83 4.98 -7.94 8.17
CA LEU A 83 3.87 -7.84 7.23
C LEU A 83 2.65 -7.21 7.91
N LYS A 84 2.14 -6.10 7.37
CA LYS A 84 0.87 -5.48 7.78
C LYS A 84 -0.13 -5.48 6.64
N ILE A 85 -1.40 -5.67 6.96
CA ILE A 85 -2.48 -5.54 5.99
C ILE A 85 -3.34 -4.36 6.42
N LEU A 86 -3.58 -3.43 5.50
CA LEU A 86 -4.47 -2.29 5.67
C LEU A 86 -5.75 -2.53 4.87
N GLY A 87 -6.90 -2.24 5.44
CA GLY A 87 -8.19 -2.39 4.77
C GLY A 87 -8.98 -3.64 5.17
N ASP A 88 -10.21 -3.72 4.66
CA ASP A 88 -11.16 -4.78 4.99
C ASP A 88 -11.02 -5.98 4.02
N TYR A 89 -9.89 -6.69 4.10
CA TYR A 89 -9.61 -7.86 3.26
C TYR A 89 -10.52 -9.08 3.56
N ARG A 90 -11.25 -9.06 4.67
CA ARG A 90 -12.20 -10.15 5.00
C ARG A 90 -13.39 -10.25 4.03
N ARG A 91 -13.57 -9.26 3.16
CA ARG A 91 -14.50 -9.32 2.04
C ARG A 91 -14.00 -10.14 0.84
N PHE A 92 -12.74 -10.55 0.83
CA PHE A 92 -12.19 -11.42 -0.19
C PHE A 92 -12.71 -12.86 -0.04
N PRO A 93 -12.54 -13.72 -1.06
CA PRO A 93 -12.85 -15.16 -0.94
C PRO A 93 -12.15 -15.79 0.26
N ASN A 94 -12.82 -16.72 0.94
CA ASN A 94 -12.33 -17.33 2.19
C ASN A 94 -10.93 -17.93 2.08
N ASP A 95 -10.58 -18.53 0.95
CA ASP A 95 -9.25 -19.08 0.72
C ASP A 95 -8.16 -17.99 0.61
N VAL A 96 -8.50 -16.83 0.08
CA VAL A 96 -7.58 -15.66 0.04
C VAL A 96 -7.40 -15.09 1.45
N VAL A 97 -8.50 -14.97 2.22
CA VAL A 97 -8.46 -14.53 3.61
C VAL A 97 -7.56 -15.46 4.44
N ALA A 98 -7.73 -16.77 4.31
CA ALA A 98 -6.91 -17.75 5.02
C ALA A 98 -5.42 -17.64 4.67
N LEU A 99 -5.08 -17.41 3.40
CA LEU A 99 -3.70 -17.18 2.97
C LEU A 99 -3.10 -15.89 3.56
N ILE A 100 -3.89 -14.83 3.64
CA ILE A 100 -3.46 -13.56 4.25
C ILE A 100 -3.23 -13.74 5.76
N ASP A 101 -4.18 -14.39 6.45
CA ASP A 101 -4.10 -14.64 7.89
C ASP A 101 -2.86 -15.51 8.23
N ASP A 102 -2.57 -16.56 7.45
CA ASP A 102 -1.35 -17.38 7.59
C ASP A 102 -0.09 -16.53 7.37
N ALA A 103 -0.06 -15.70 6.34
CA ALA A 103 1.09 -14.85 6.05
C ALA A 103 1.38 -13.85 7.19
N VAL A 104 0.35 -13.20 7.72
CA VAL A 104 0.48 -12.28 8.86
C VAL A 104 0.96 -13.03 10.10
N ALA A 105 0.37 -14.19 10.41
CA ALA A 105 0.77 -15.01 11.56
C ALA A 105 2.23 -15.44 11.48
N ARG A 106 2.70 -15.87 10.32
CA ARG A 106 4.09 -16.30 10.12
C ARG A 106 5.10 -15.17 10.18
N CYS A 107 4.69 -13.94 9.90
CA CYS A 107 5.52 -12.74 10.03
C CYS A 107 5.37 -12.03 11.39
N ALA A 108 4.51 -12.53 12.30
CA ALA A 108 4.17 -11.84 13.55
C ALA A 108 5.35 -11.67 14.52
N GLY A 109 6.34 -12.58 14.46
CA GLY A 109 7.56 -12.50 15.28
C GLY A 109 8.68 -11.66 14.68
N ASN A 110 8.50 -11.12 13.47
CA ASN A 110 9.51 -10.32 12.80
C ASN A 110 9.55 -8.90 13.39
N ASP A 111 10.73 -8.30 13.46
CA ASP A 111 10.98 -6.95 13.99
C ASP A 111 11.74 -6.02 13.03
N GLY A 112 12.01 -6.47 11.81
CA GLY A 112 12.65 -5.71 10.73
C GLY A 112 11.74 -4.68 10.06
N PRO A 113 12.02 -4.32 8.78
CA PRO A 113 11.27 -3.31 8.06
C PRO A 113 9.80 -3.73 7.83
N ILE A 114 8.93 -2.74 7.70
CA ILE A 114 7.49 -2.97 7.49
C ILE A 114 7.18 -3.02 6.00
N LEU A 115 6.50 -4.07 5.56
CA LEU A 115 5.75 -4.08 4.31
C LEU A 115 4.26 -4.05 4.63
N ALA A 116 3.62 -2.91 4.39
CA ALA A 116 2.18 -2.77 4.50
C ALA A 116 1.52 -2.93 3.12
N ILE A 117 0.51 -3.79 3.03
CA ILE A 117 -0.23 -4.03 1.78
C ILE A 117 -1.68 -3.59 2.00
N ALA A 118 -2.10 -2.55 1.28
CA ALA A 118 -3.46 -2.06 1.33
C ALA A 118 -4.37 -2.90 0.41
N LEU A 119 -5.28 -3.65 1.03
CA LEU A 119 -6.19 -4.62 0.43
C LEU A 119 -7.64 -4.29 0.77
N ASN A 120 -8.48 -4.06 -0.23
CA ASN A 120 -9.83 -3.54 -0.04
C ASN A 120 -9.82 -2.31 0.87
N TYR A 121 -8.85 -1.44 0.62
CA TYR A 121 -8.60 -0.24 1.42
C TYR A 121 -9.21 1.00 0.78
N GLY A 122 -9.67 1.92 1.62
CA GLY A 122 -10.06 3.28 1.27
C GLY A 122 -10.00 4.14 2.53
N ALA A 123 -9.26 5.25 2.48
CA ALA A 123 -9.01 6.11 3.63
C ALA A 123 -10.30 6.71 4.23
N GLN A 124 -11.27 7.08 3.40
CA GLN A 124 -12.57 7.55 3.88
C GLN A 124 -13.30 6.48 4.71
N ALA A 125 -13.27 5.22 4.28
CA ALA A 125 -13.86 4.12 5.02
C ALA A 125 -13.07 3.80 6.31
N GLU A 126 -11.75 3.91 6.28
CA GLU A 126 -10.90 3.78 7.47
C GLU A 126 -11.26 4.83 8.52
N LEU A 127 -11.31 6.12 8.15
CA LEU A 127 -11.69 7.23 9.02
C LEU A 127 -13.10 7.05 9.60
N ALA A 128 -14.07 6.64 8.77
CA ALA A 128 -15.43 6.39 9.23
C ALA A 128 -15.51 5.22 10.24
N ARG A 129 -14.66 4.18 10.09
CA ARG A 129 -14.54 3.10 11.08
C ARG A 129 -13.89 3.58 12.37
N ALA A 130 -12.83 4.37 12.28
CA ALA A 130 -12.14 4.96 13.42
C ALA A 130 -13.11 5.82 14.25
N ALA A 131 -13.82 6.74 13.59
CA ALA A 131 -14.82 7.62 14.24
C ALA A 131 -15.91 6.81 14.96
N ARG A 132 -16.45 5.75 14.35
CA ARG A 132 -17.48 4.90 15.01
C ARG A 132 -16.92 4.22 16.26
N ARG A 133 -15.72 3.61 16.18
CA ARG A 133 -15.10 2.95 17.35
C ARG A 133 -14.83 3.93 18.48
N LEU A 134 -14.43 5.15 18.16
CA LEU A 134 -14.22 6.20 19.17
C LEU A 134 -15.54 6.62 19.82
N ALA A 135 -16.59 6.86 19.03
CA ALA A 135 -17.91 7.25 19.52
C ALA A 135 -18.57 6.20 20.44
N GLU A 136 -18.18 4.91 20.31
CA GLU A 136 -18.64 3.84 21.22
C GLU A 136 -17.93 3.86 22.59
N ARG A 137 -16.79 4.55 22.72
CA ARG A 137 -15.91 4.48 23.90
C ARG A 137 -15.60 5.83 24.53
N LEU A 138 -15.68 6.91 23.77
CA LEU A 138 -15.31 8.25 24.19
C LEU A 138 -16.50 9.21 24.01
N PRO A 139 -16.65 10.20 24.91
CA PRO A 139 -17.55 11.31 24.69
C PRO A 139 -17.04 12.19 23.54
N PRO A 140 -17.93 12.93 22.83
CA PRO A 140 -17.54 13.66 21.61
C PRO A 140 -16.37 14.65 21.79
N GLU A 141 -16.27 15.28 22.97
CA GLU A 141 -15.25 16.25 23.33
C GLU A 141 -13.84 15.65 23.51
N GLN A 142 -13.72 14.32 23.59
CA GLN A 142 -12.46 13.60 23.68
C GLN A 142 -12.05 12.96 22.33
N ILE A 143 -12.85 13.15 21.29
CA ILE A 143 -12.52 12.68 19.94
C ILE A 143 -11.73 13.78 19.23
N ASP A 144 -10.44 13.80 19.46
CA ASP A 144 -9.46 14.70 18.84
C ASP A 144 -8.62 14.00 17.76
N GLU A 145 -7.69 14.71 17.15
CA GLU A 145 -6.82 14.19 16.12
C GLU A 145 -5.96 13.01 16.61
N ALA A 146 -5.47 13.07 17.84
CA ALA A 146 -4.66 12.01 18.44
C ALA A 146 -5.48 10.74 18.67
N ALA A 147 -6.74 10.88 19.13
CA ALA A 147 -7.65 9.76 19.29
C ALA A 147 -7.95 9.09 17.96
N ILE A 148 -8.17 9.88 16.89
CA ILE A 148 -8.37 9.34 15.53
C ILE A 148 -7.12 8.60 15.06
N GLU A 149 -5.92 9.21 15.20
CA GLU A 149 -4.67 8.60 14.77
C GLU A 149 -4.39 7.27 15.47
N ALA A 150 -4.70 7.16 16.76
CA ALA A 150 -4.58 5.93 17.54
C ALA A 150 -5.53 4.80 17.05
N GLU A 151 -6.58 5.13 16.32
CA GLU A 151 -7.53 4.16 15.72
C GLU A 151 -7.21 3.79 14.28
N LEU A 152 -6.27 4.49 13.64
CA LEU A 152 -5.92 4.16 12.25
C LEU A 152 -5.17 2.81 12.18
N GLU A 153 -5.30 2.17 11.04
CA GLU A 153 -4.63 0.89 10.77
C GLU A 153 -3.10 1.06 10.69
N THR A 154 -2.62 2.29 10.56
CA THR A 154 -1.20 2.67 10.50
C THR A 154 -0.62 3.15 11.84
N ARG A 155 -1.39 3.12 12.95
CA ARG A 155 -0.98 3.66 14.26
C ARG A 155 0.38 3.17 14.81
N ASP A 156 0.79 1.94 14.43
CA ASP A 156 2.07 1.34 14.84
C ASP A 156 3.15 1.44 13.75
N MET A 157 2.96 2.33 12.79
CA MET A 157 3.91 2.58 11.70
C MET A 157 4.57 3.95 11.88
N PRO A 158 5.76 4.18 11.34
CA PRO A 158 6.33 5.51 11.28
C PRO A 158 5.44 6.45 10.45
N PRO A 159 5.50 7.77 10.69
CA PRO A 159 4.79 8.76 9.87
C PRO A 159 5.09 8.60 8.39
N LEU A 160 4.11 8.90 7.54
CA LEU A 160 4.28 8.87 6.09
C LEU A 160 5.10 10.09 5.64
N ASP A 161 6.31 9.86 5.16
CA ASP A 161 7.19 10.90 4.65
C ASP A 161 6.96 11.23 3.18
N LEU A 162 6.82 10.20 2.34
CA LEU A 162 6.72 10.34 0.89
C LEU A 162 5.64 9.44 0.31
N LEU A 163 4.72 10.02 -0.45
CA LEU A 163 3.73 9.30 -1.24
C LEU A 163 4.07 9.43 -2.72
N ILE A 164 4.33 8.29 -3.37
CA ILE A 164 4.64 8.22 -4.80
C ILE A 164 3.43 7.71 -5.57
N ARG A 165 3.01 8.42 -6.61
CA ARG A 165 2.03 7.92 -7.56
C ARG A 165 2.60 7.85 -8.96
N THR A 166 2.50 6.68 -9.58
CA THR A 166 2.98 6.38 -10.93
C THR A 166 1.95 6.75 -12.00
N SER A 167 2.38 6.80 -13.24
CA SER A 167 1.55 6.95 -14.46
C SER A 167 1.04 8.35 -14.77
N GLY A 168 1.67 9.42 -14.27
CA GLY A 168 1.28 10.79 -14.57
C GLY A 168 -0.09 11.20 -14.00
N GLU A 169 -0.59 10.52 -12.98
CA GLU A 169 -1.88 10.82 -12.34
C GLU A 169 -1.66 11.66 -11.08
N HIS A 170 -2.30 12.82 -10.99
CA HIS A 170 -2.12 13.82 -9.93
C HIS A 170 -3.27 13.83 -8.93
N ARG A 171 -3.56 12.70 -8.27
CA ARG A 171 -4.59 12.53 -7.23
C ARG A 171 -4.25 11.39 -6.29
N LEU A 172 -4.76 11.38 -5.07
CA LEU A 172 -4.53 10.34 -4.06
C LEU A 172 -5.43 9.11 -4.20
N SER A 173 -6.58 9.26 -4.85
CA SER A 173 -7.57 8.20 -5.06
C SER A 173 -7.91 7.43 -3.78
N ASN A 174 -8.26 8.18 -2.73
CA ASN A 174 -8.69 7.61 -1.45
C ASN A 174 -7.61 6.76 -0.74
N PHE A 175 -6.31 7.06 -1.00
CA PHE A 175 -5.18 6.37 -0.39
C PHE A 175 -4.55 7.21 0.70
N LEU A 176 -4.48 6.69 1.94
CA LEU A 176 -3.78 7.25 3.10
C LEU A 176 -4.02 8.77 3.30
N LEU A 177 -5.30 9.24 3.20
CA LEU A 177 -5.62 10.67 3.23
C LEU A 177 -5.17 11.35 4.52
N TRP A 178 -5.42 10.74 5.67
CA TRP A 178 -5.00 11.27 6.97
C TRP A 178 -3.48 11.31 7.07
N GLN A 179 -2.83 10.19 6.77
CA GLN A 179 -1.38 10.03 6.86
C GLN A 179 -0.63 10.93 5.87
N ALA A 180 -1.26 11.27 4.74
CA ALA A 180 -0.67 12.12 3.70
C ALA A 180 -0.79 13.63 3.99
N ALA A 181 -1.40 14.04 5.11
CA ALA A 181 -1.64 15.47 5.42
C ALA A 181 -0.35 16.31 5.40
N TYR A 182 0.76 15.74 5.83
CA TYR A 182 2.08 16.40 5.83
C TYR A 182 3.15 15.64 5.04
N ALA A 183 2.75 14.62 4.29
CA ALA A 183 3.67 13.87 3.44
C ALA A 183 4.03 14.66 2.18
N GLU A 184 5.26 14.47 1.72
CA GLU A 184 5.66 14.95 0.39
C GLU A 184 4.97 14.09 -0.69
N LEU A 185 4.45 14.75 -1.72
CA LEU A 185 3.81 14.07 -2.84
C LEU A 185 4.73 14.09 -4.06
N LEU A 186 4.93 12.92 -4.66
CA LEU A 186 5.69 12.77 -5.89
C LEU A 186 4.85 12.05 -6.95
N PHE A 187 4.60 12.71 -8.05
CA PHE A 187 3.89 12.17 -9.20
C PHE A 187 4.90 11.91 -10.32
N VAL A 188 4.94 10.67 -10.83
CA VAL A 188 5.90 10.27 -11.87
C VAL A 188 5.16 9.66 -13.08
N ASP A 189 5.69 9.90 -14.28
CA ASP A 189 5.09 9.42 -15.53
C ASP A 189 5.32 7.93 -15.77
N THR A 190 6.34 7.35 -15.13
CA THR A 190 6.67 5.92 -15.23
C THR A 190 5.45 5.08 -14.87
N LEU A 191 5.08 4.14 -15.76
CA LEU A 191 4.02 3.17 -15.48
C LEU A 191 4.50 2.16 -14.44
N TRP A 192 3.63 1.77 -13.49
CA TRP A 192 4.04 0.90 -12.38
C TRP A 192 4.84 -0.36 -12.77
N PRO A 193 4.49 -1.12 -13.84
CA PRO A 193 5.31 -2.28 -14.22
C PRO A 193 6.75 -1.95 -14.62
N ASP A 194 7.03 -0.73 -15.05
CA ASP A 194 8.37 -0.28 -15.42
C ASP A 194 9.08 0.43 -14.24
N PHE A 195 8.37 0.76 -13.16
CA PHE A 195 8.95 1.39 -11.96
C PHE A 195 9.88 0.42 -11.25
N GLY A 196 11.11 0.83 -10.98
CA GLY A 196 12.16 -0.02 -10.42
C GLY A 196 13.06 0.68 -9.40
N ALA A 197 14.23 0.09 -9.18
CA ALA A 197 15.22 0.58 -8.22
C ALA A 197 15.65 2.03 -8.52
N ALA A 198 16.00 2.31 -9.77
CA ALA A 198 16.46 3.65 -10.17
C ALA A 198 15.36 4.72 -9.97
N ASP A 199 14.08 4.37 -10.23
CA ASP A 199 12.97 5.30 -9.99
C ASP A 199 12.77 5.56 -8.50
N LEU A 200 12.93 4.52 -7.65
CA LEU A 200 12.84 4.67 -6.20
C LEU A 200 14.02 5.50 -5.66
N ASP A 201 15.25 5.26 -6.12
CA ASP A 201 16.41 6.07 -5.75
C ASP A 201 16.21 7.55 -6.12
N ALA A 202 15.73 7.81 -7.33
CA ALA A 202 15.42 9.16 -7.77
C ALA A 202 14.31 9.82 -6.92
N ALA A 203 13.29 9.05 -6.51
CA ALA A 203 12.23 9.53 -5.64
C ALA A 203 12.77 9.89 -4.23
N VAL A 204 13.61 9.04 -3.65
CA VAL A 204 14.25 9.27 -2.34
C VAL A 204 15.22 10.45 -2.40
N ALA A 205 16.01 10.57 -3.46
CA ALA A 205 16.91 11.71 -3.66
C ALA A 205 16.12 13.03 -3.81
N ASN A 206 15.01 13.01 -4.58
CA ASN A 206 14.11 14.16 -4.69
C ASN A 206 13.54 14.57 -3.33
N PHE A 207 13.09 13.60 -2.53
CA PHE A 207 12.61 13.83 -1.16
C PHE A 207 13.70 14.45 -0.28
N GLY A 208 14.91 13.89 -0.28
CA GLY A 208 16.04 14.36 0.53
C GLY A 208 16.49 15.78 0.20
N GLY A 209 16.22 16.27 -1.03
CA GLY A 209 16.51 17.64 -1.43
C GLY A 209 15.44 18.67 -1.03
N ARG A 210 14.30 18.26 -0.45
CA ARG A 210 13.20 19.15 -0.08
C ARG A 210 13.36 19.69 1.34
N GLN A 211 12.98 20.96 1.55
CA GLN A 211 12.88 21.55 2.88
C GLN A 211 11.47 21.35 3.43
N ARG A 212 11.33 20.51 4.47
CA ARG A 212 10.06 20.27 5.16
C ARG A 212 9.88 21.32 6.26
N ARG A 213 8.87 22.18 6.15
CA ARG A 213 8.61 23.29 7.09
C ARG A 213 7.49 22.99 8.09
N PHE A 214 6.69 21.97 7.92
CA PHE A 214 5.57 21.56 8.80
C PHE A 214 4.71 22.73 9.30
N GLY A 215 4.45 23.73 8.44
CA GLY A 215 3.72 24.92 8.81
C GLY A 215 4.50 25.97 9.64
N GLY A 216 5.78 25.75 9.93
CA GLY A 216 6.69 26.69 10.56
C GLY A 216 7.41 27.59 9.53
N LEU A 217 7.95 28.75 9.98
CA LEU A 217 8.77 29.68 9.16
C LEU A 217 10.14 29.09 8.85
#